data_d68f428a74d100d4f9beace3f993002f
#
_entry.id   d68f428a74d100d4f9beace3f993002f
#
_cell.length_a   1.000
_cell.length_b   1.000
_cell.length_c   1.000
_cell.angle_alpha   90.00
_cell.angle_beta   90.00
_cell.angle_gamma   90.00
#
_symmetry.space_group_name_H-M   'P 1'
#
loop_
_entity.id
_entity.type
_entity.pdbx_description
1 polymer ?
#
loop_
_entity_poly.entity_id
_entity_poly.type
_entity_poly.pdbx_seq_one_letter_code
_entity_poly.pdbx_strand_id
1 'polypeptide(L)'
;MLTISYIGNGKSTNRYHLPFVLQRENIKVKSIYRRNPDRDSWETHPSIHYTTNLNEIMNDAEIQLVVVNTAVESHYEYAKMALEHNKHVLVEKPFMMTKEEAEEIFTLAKDKGLVAQCYQNRRFDSDFLTAKKVIESGKLGDLLEVEMHYDYFRPQTPESTHTFSFYNSYLYGHGCHTIDQVISYFGKPDNIHYDVRQLLGTGRMNDYFDLDFYYDKLKVSVKSSFFRLKQRPSFIVYGKKGVFVKQTEDRQEEHLKLFYMPHHDDFGIDLPEHYGTLTYIDENGDYHEEKVVSEVGDYGRVYDGVYNAIVNGADKQIKDEQTLLAMEILEQGIKLCK
;
A
#
# COMPACT_ATOMS: atom_id res chain seq x y z
N MET A 1 -17.31 19.15 1.69
CA MET A 1 -17.51 17.77 2.19
C MET A 1 -17.48 16.85 0.97
N LEU A 2 -16.71 15.77 0.99
CA LEU A 2 -16.66 14.78 -0.07
C LEU A 2 -17.58 13.61 0.28
N THR A 3 -18.57 13.31 -0.56
CA THR A 3 -19.47 12.17 -0.37
C THR A 3 -18.96 10.97 -1.15
N ILE A 4 -18.73 9.86 -0.45
CA ILE A 4 -18.16 8.65 -1.03
C ILE A 4 -19.05 7.43 -0.83
N SER A 5 -18.86 6.42 -1.67
CA SER A 5 -19.47 5.10 -1.50
C SER A 5 -18.46 4.00 -1.84
N TYR A 6 -18.66 2.84 -1.21
CA TYR A 6 -17.81 1.67 -1.41
C TYR A 6 -18.48 0.64 -2.31
N ILE A 7 -17.70 0.00 -3.17
CA ILE A 7 -18.06 -1.25 -3.83
C ILE A 7 -17.27 -2.37 -3.17
N GLY A 8 -17.96 -3.17 -2.36
CA GLY A 8 -17.39 -4.25 -1.55
C GLY A 8 -17.45 -3.95 -0.05
N ASN A 9 -17.97 -4.91 0.71
CA ASN A 9 -18.07 -4.88 2.17
C ASN A 9 -17.21 -5.98 2.81
N GLY A 10 -16.03 -6.20 2.25
CA GLY A 10 -15.10 -7.23 2.72
C GLY A 10 -14.17 -6.76 3.83
N LYS A 11 -13.18 -7.60 4.10
CA LYS A 11 -12.14 -7.36 5.11
C LYS A 11 -11.39 -6.05 4.85
N SER A 12 -11.09 -5.71 3.59
CA SER A 12 -10.37 -4.48 3.28
C SER A 12 -11.18 -3.26 3.68
N THR A 13 -12.44 -3.17 3.28
CA THR A 13 -13.35 -2.07 3.64
C THR A 13 -13.42 -1.87 5.15
N ASN A 14 -13.68 -2.94 5.90
CA ASN A 14 -13.97 -2.85 7.33
C ASN A 14 -12.73 -2.77 8.23
N ARG A 15 -11.54 -3.07 7.69
CA ARG A 15 -10.29 -3.04 8.46
C ARG A 15 -9.38 -1.89 8.05
N TYR A 16 -9.23 -1.64 6.76
CA TYR A 16 -8.20 -0.74 6.24
C TYR A 16 -8.74 0.58 5.68
N HIS A 17 -10.05 0.71 5.50
CA HIS A 17 -10.67 1.90 4.91
C HIS A 17 -11.65 2.60 5.85
N LEU A 18 -12.75 1.95 6.16
CA LEU A 18 -13.87 2.54 6.91
C LEU A 18 -13.45 3.12 8.27
N PRO A 19 -12.65 2.43 9.11
CA PRO A 19 -12.24 2.97 10.40
C PRO A 19 -11.45 4.28 10.29
N PHE A 20 -10.66 4.43 9.23
CA PHE A 20 -9.87 5.65 8.99
C PHE A 20 -10.72 6.79 8.43
N VAL A 21 -11.63 6.49 7.52
CA VAL A 21 -12.51 7.50 6.92
C VAL A 21 -13.50 8.06 7.93
N LEU A 22 -14.01 7.24 8.83
CA LEU A 22 -14.92 7.68 9.89
C LEU A 22 -14.27 8.66 10.89
N GLN A 23 -12.95 8.79 10.90
CA GLN A 23 -12.22 9.82 11.67
C GLN A 23 -12.07 11.15 10.90
N ARG A 24 -12.59 11.27 9.67
CA ARG A 24 -12.49 12.47 8.81
C ARG A 24 -13.81 13.20 8.69
N GLU A 25 -13.93 14.33 9.34
CA GLU A 25 -15.17 15.13 9.35
C GLU A 25 -15.55 15.70 7.98
N ASN A 26 -14.57 15.81 7.07
CA ASN A 26 -14.74 16.35 5.72
C ASN A 26 -15.13 15.30 4.67
N ILE A 27 -15.26 14.02 5.06
CA ILE A 27 -15.64 12.91 4.19
C ILE A 27 -16.86 12.20 4.76
N LYS A 28 -17.90 12.02 3.93
CA LYS A 28 -19.12 11.31 4.30
C LYS A 28 -19.23 10.00 3.54
N VAL A 29 -19.28 8.89 4.24
CA VAL A 29 -19.64 7.59 3.63
C VAL A 29 -21.16 7.51 3.52
N LYS A 30 -21.70 7.50 2.30
CA LYS A 30 -23.15 7.46 2.04
C LYS A 30 -23.67 6.04 1.96
N SER A 31 -23.00 5.18 1.16
CA SER A 31 -23.47 3.81 0.97
C SER A 31 -22.33 2.81 0.70
N ILE A 32 -22.65 1.55 0.94
CA ILE A 32 -21.76 0.42 0.66
C ILE A 32 -22.55 -0.63 -0.14
N TYR A 33 -22.04 -0.94 -1.34
CA TYR A 33 -22.54 -2.05 -2.13
C TYR A 33 -21.96 -3.39 -1.64
N ARG A 34 -22.84 -4.36 -1.43
CA ARG A 34 -22.49 -5.74 -1.05
C ARG A 34 -23.22 -6.73 -1.97
N ARG A 35 -22.47 -7.43 -2.80
CA ARG A 35 -23.04 -8.34 -3.81
C ARG A 35 -23.82 -9.49 -3.19
N ASN A 36 -23.39 -10.00 -2.05
CA ASN A 36 -23.99 -11.15 -1.39
C ASN A 36 -24.12 -10.92 0.12
N PRO A 37 -25.24 -10.33 0.59
CA PRO A 37 -25.46 -10.01 1.99
C PRO A 37 -25.48 -11.23 2.91
N ASP A 38 -25.88 -12.42 2.41
CA ASP A 38 -25.99 -13.65 3.21
C ASP A 38 -24.61 -14.21 3.60
N ARG A 39 -23.54 -13.79 2.91
CA ARG A 39 -22.16 -14.17 3.20
C ARG A 39 -21.40 -13.07 3.94
N ASP A 40 -22.09 -11.97 4.24
CA ASP A 40 -21.51 -10.80 4.88
C ASP A 40 -21.65 -10.93 6.40
N SER A 41 -20.52 -11.08 7.08
CA SER A 41 -20.45 -11.21 8.55
C SER A 41 -20.05 -9.89 9.24
N TRP A 42 -19.87 -8.81 8.48
CA TRP A 42 -19.47 -7.52 9.04
C TRP A 42 -20.67 -6.76 9.61
N GLU A 43 -20.45 -6.12 10.76
CA GLU A 43 -21.44 -5.25 11.37
C GLU A 43 -21.74 -4.05 10.46
N THR A 44 -23.00 -3.63 10.42
CA THR A 44 -23.42 -2.46 9.66
C THR A 44 -23.32 -1.19 10.49
N HIS A 45 -22.77 -0.14 9.91
CA HIS A 45 -22.71 1.16 10.56
C HIS A 45 -24.08 1.89 10.41
N PRO A 46 -24.67 2.42 11.51
CA PRO A 46 -26.04 2.94 11.49
C PRO A 46 -26.25 4.15 10.56
N SER A 47 -25.22 4.93 10.24
CA SER A 47 -25.31 6.09 9.35
C SER A 47 -25.03 5.77 7.87
N ILE A 48 -24.76 4.50 7.52
CA ILE A 48 -24.38 4.09 6.17
C ILE A 48 -25.49 3.22 5.57
N HIS A 49 -25.90 3.54 4.36
CA HIS A 49 -26.86 2.73 3.60
C HIS A 49 -26.15 1.53 2.95
N TYR A 50 -26.66 0.33 3.20
CA TYR A 50 -26.14 -0.90 2.59
C TYR A 50 -27.09 -1.38 1.50
N THR A 51 -26.56 -1.59 0.28
CA THR A 51 -27.39 -1.97 -0.88
C THR A 51 -26.80 -3.16 -1.63
N THR A 52 -27.66 -3.92 -2.30
CA THR A 52 -27.31 -4.94 -3.29
C THR A 52 -27.53 -4.44 -4.73
N ASN A 53 -28.01 -3.22 -4.89
CA ASN A 53 -28.27 -2.60 -6.19
C ASN A 53 -27.18 -1.56 -6.51
N LEU A 54 -26.28 -1.92 -7.40
CA LEU A 54 -25.15 -1.07 -7.80
C LEU A 54 -25.63 0.25 -8.44
N ASN A 55 -26.79 0.26 -9.10
CA ASN A 55 -27.34 1.46 -9.71
C ASN A 55 -27.69 2.55 -8.69
N GLU A 56 -27.99 2.19 -7.44
CA GLU A 56 -28.21 3.17 -6.37
C GLU A 56 -26.93 3.98 -6.06
N ILE A 57 -25.75 3.41 -6.29
CA ILE A 57 -24.47 4.13 -6.17
C ILE A 57 -24.16 4.91 -7.44
N MET A 58 -24.28 4.24 -8.61
CA MET A 58 -23.83 4.83 -9.87
C MET A 58 -24.70 6.01 -10.31
N ASN A 59 -26.00 5.95 -10.06
CA ASN A 59 -26.96 7.02 -10.46
C ASN A 59 -27.17 8.09 -9.38
N ASP A 60 -26.58 7.95 -8.21
CA ASP A 60 -26.71 8.94 -7.15
C ASP A 60 -25.79 10.14 -7.38
N ALA A 61 -26.38 11.30 -7.69
CA ALA A 61 -25.64 12.54 -7.98
C ALA A 61 -24.87 13.12 -6.79
N GLU A 62 -25.21 12.75 -5.54
CA GLU A 62 -24.49 13.22 -4.36
C GLU A 62 -23.16 12.47 -4.18
N ILE A 63 -23.02 11.26 -4.72
CA ILE A 63 -21.79 10.48 -4.61
C ILE A 63 -20.77 11.00 -5.62
N GLN A 64 -19.65 11.51 -5.11
CA GLN A 64 -18.57 12.10 -5.92
C GLN A 64 -17.44 11.10 -6.15
N LEU A 65 -17.15 10.24 -5.17
CA LEU A 65 -16.06 9.26 -5.21
C LEU A 65 -16.60 7.85 -4.94
N VAL A 66 -16.24 6.92 -5.80
CA VAL A 66 -16.45 5.48 -5.58
C VAL A 66 -15.13 4.84 -5.18
N VAL A 67 -15.15 4.11 -4.07
CA VAL A 67 -14.00 3.33 -3.59
C VAL A 67 -14.24 1.86 -3.95
N VAL A 68 -13.36 1.29 -4.78
CA VAL A 68 -13.46 -0.09 -5.26
C VAL A 68 -12.62 -1.00 -4.37
N ASN A 69 -13.30 -1.80 -3.54
CA ASN A 69 -12.70 -2.70 -2.53
C ASN A 69 -13.12 -4.16 -2.78
N THR A 70 -12.89 -4.63 -3.99
CA THR A 70 -13.26 -5.97 -4.43
C THR A 70 -12.02 -6.83 -4.66
N ALA A 71 -12.18 -8.01 -5.24
CA ALA A 71 -11.07 -8.78 -5.79
C ALA A 71 -10.54 -8.08 -7.06
N VAL A 72 -9.23 -8.16 -7.29
CA VAL A 72 -8.53 -7.42 -8.35
C VAL A 72 -9.12 -7.64 -9.74
N GLU A 73 -9.65 -8.84 -10.00
CA GLU A 73 -10.27 -9.23 -11.28
C GLU A 73 -11.48 -8.36 -11.65
N SER A 74 -12.08 -7.67 -10.70
CA SER A 74 -13.23 -6.78 -10.93
C SER A 74 -12.90 -5.29 -10.77
N HIS A 75 -11.64 -4.94 -10.47
CA HIS A 75 -11.24 -3.53 -10.29
C HIS A 75 -11.49 -2.70 -11.54
N TYR A 76 -11.05 -3.20 -12.70
CA TYR A 76 -11.19 -2.52 -13.98
C TYR A 76 -12.64 -2.21 -14.32
N GLU A 77 -13.52 -3.21 -14.24
CA GLU A 77 -14.94 -3.05 -14.58
C GLU A 77 -15.64 -2.02 -13.70
N TYR A 78 -15.42 -2.09 -12.37
CA TYR A 78 -16.06 -1.14 -11.45
C TYR A 78 -15.46 0.25 -11.54
N ALA A 79 -14.16 0.39 -11.73
CA ALA A 79 -13.51 1.68 -11.90
C ALA A 79 -13.99 2.37 -13.18
N LYS A 80 -14.03 1.65 -14.30
CA LYS A 80 -14.54 2.14 -15.59
C LYS A 80 -16.00 2.58 -15.47
N MET A 81 -16.85 1.73 -14.90
CA MET A 81 -18.27 2.04 -14.69
C MET A 81 -18.45 3.34 -13.86
N ALA A 82 -17.70 3.50 -12.78
CA ALA A 82 -17.80 4.70 -11.95
C ALA A 82 -17.37 5.96 -12.72
N LEU A 83 -16.26 5.89 -13.47
CA LEU A 83 -15.81 7.00 -14.32
C LEU A 83 -16.82 7.34 -15.41
N GLU A 84 -17.44 6.34 -16.06
CA GLU A 84 -18.48 6.53 -17.07
C GLU A 84 -19.71 7.24 -16.49
N HIS A 85 -20.01 7.01 -15.19
CA HIS A 85 -21.06 7.72 -14.43
C HIS A 85 -20.58 9.03 -13.80
N ASN A 86 -19.45 9.59 -14.27
CA ASN A 86 -18.87 10.87 -13.83
C ASN A 86 -18.54 10.89 -12.33
N LYS A 87 -18.01 9.79 -11.80
CA LYS A 87 -17.52 9.69 -10.42
C LYS A 87 -16.02 9.49 -10.41
N HIS A 88 -15.33 10.15 -9.48
CA HIS A 88 -13.94 9.85 -9.17
C HIS A 88 -13.81 8.41 -8.65
N VAL A 89 -12.61 7.82 -8.74
CA VAL A 89 -12.38 6.45 -8.24
C VAL A 89 -11.10 6.35 -7.40
N LEU A 90 -11.21 5.62 -6.30
CA LEU A 90 -10.11 5.14 -5.50
C LEU A 90 -10.18 3.62 -5.52
N VAL A 91 -9.13 2.94 -5.98
CA VAL A 91 -9.14 1.50 -6.19
C VAL A 91 -8.12 0.82 -5.29
N GLU A 92 -8.52 -0.28 -4.66
CA GLU A 92 -7.61 -1.13 -3.88
C GLU A 92 -6.40 -1.60 -4.67
N LYS A 93 -5.38 -1.98 -3.93
CA LYS A 93 -4.16 -2.55 -4.50
C LYS A 93 -4.26 -4.10 -4.62
N PRO A 94 -3.61 -4.71 -5.61
CA PRO A 94 -2.97 -4.05 -6.77
C PRO A 94 -4.01 -3.30 -7.59
N PHE A 95 -3.59 -2.21 -8.23
CA PHE A 95 -4.53 -1.28 -8.87
C PHE A 95 -5.43 -1.95 -9.90
N MET A 96 -4.83 -2.67 -10.85
CA MET A 96 -5.49 -3.44 -11.90
C MET A 96 -4.79 -4.79 -12.05
N MET A 97 -5.29 -5.64 -12.93
CA MET A 97 -4.61 -6.88 -13.28
C MET A 97 -3.40 -6.63 -14.16
N THR A 98 -3.50 -5.69 -15.08
CA THR A 98 -2.43 -5.36 -16.03
C THR A 98 -2.14 -3.85 -16.05
N LYS A 99 -0.93 -3.51 -16.52
CA LYS A 99 -0.56 -2.13 -16.79
C LYS A 99 -1.45 -1.49 -17.85
N GLU A 100 -1.83 -2.24 -18.85
CA GLU A 100 -2.73 -1.81 -19.93
C GLU A 100 -4.09 -1.35 -19.40
N GLU A 101 -4.72 -2.14 -18.52
CA GLU A 101 -5.96 -1.76 -17.85
C GLU A 101 -5.78 -0.47 -17.02
N ALA A 102 -4.64 -0.32 -16.35
CA ALA A 102 -4.33 0.88 -15.57
C ALA A 102 -4.19 2.13 -16.47
N GLU A 103 -3.52 2.00 -17.61
CA GLU A 103 -3.37 3.07 -18.60
C GLU A 103 -4.73 3.52 -19.16
N GLU A 104 -5.63 2.57 -19.46
CA GLU A 104 -6.99 2.87 -19.92
C GLU A 104 -7.80 3.64 -18.85
N ILE A 105 -7.75 3.21 -17.60
CA ILE A 105 -8.47 3.86 -16.51
C ILE A 105 -7.95 5.28 -16.27
N PHE A 106 -6.63 5.50 -16.27
CA PHE A 106 -6.06 6.84 -16.11
C PHE A 106 -6.39 7.74 -17.30
N THR A 107 -6.36 7.20 -18.52
CA THR A 107 -6.75 7.93 -19.72
C THR A 107 -8.21 8.37 -19.67
N LEU A 108 -9.12 7.44 -19.33
CA LEU A 108 -10.54 7.73 -19.21
C LEU A 108 -10.81 8.78 -18.10
N ALA A 109 -10.14 8.67 -16.97
CA ALA A 109 -10.26 9.63 -15.89
C ALA A 109 -9.81 11.03 -16.32
N LYS A 110 -8.66 11.12 -17.00
CA LYS A 110 -8.12 12.38 -17.55
C LYS A 110 -9.07 13.02 -18.57
N ASP A 111 -9.59 12.24 -19.50
CA ASP A 111 -10.49 12.73 -20.57
C ASP A 111 -11.80 13.28 -19.99
N LYS A 112 -12.22 12.76 -18.83
CA LYS A 112 -13.42 13.23 -18.12
C LYS A 112 -13.13 14.30 -17.07
N GLY A 113 -11.88 14.68 -16.83
CA GLY A 113 -11.49 15.62 -15.76
C GLY A 113 -11.75 15.03 -14.36
N LEU A 114 -11.63 13.70 -14.20
CA LEU A 114 -11.85 12.99 -12.97
C LEU A 114 -10.54 12.49 -12.37
N VAL A 115 -10.57 12.19 -11.08
CA VAL A 115 -9.47 11.55 -10.34
C VAL A 115 -9.66 10.05 -10.34
N ALA A 116 -8.65 9.31 -10.81
CA ALA A 116 -8.48 7.89 -10.52
C ALA A 116 -7.17 7.71 -9.73
N GLN A 117 -7.17 6.91 -8.66
CA GLN A 117 -6.00 6.70 -7.81
C GLN A 117 -5.98 5.29 -7.21
N CYS A 118 -4.78 4.73 -7.05
CA CYS A 118 -4.57 3.50 -6.28
C CYS A 118 -4.54 3.77 -4.77
N TYR A 119 -5.06 2.83 -3.96
CA TYR A 119 -5.01 2.90 -2.51
C TYR A 119 -3.66 2.38 -1.97
N GLN A 120 -2.61 3.16 -2.11
CA GLN A 120 -1.27 2.84 -1.62
C GLN A 120 -1.07 3.31 -0.17
N ASN A 121 -1.78 2.67 0.75
CA ASN A 121 -1.83 3.04 2.16
C ASN A 121 -0.48 2.88 2.88
N ARG A 122 0.37 1.94 2.46
CA ARG A 122 1.65 1.68 3.12
C ARG A 122 2.72 2.74 2.86
N ARG A 123 2.45 3.76 2.04
CA ARG A 123 3.25 5.01 2.04
C ARG A 123 3.23 5.72 3.40
N PHE A 124 2.27 5.37 4.24
CA PHE A 124 2.04 5.92 5.58
C PHE A 124 2.29 4.90 6.68
N ASP A 125 3.06 3.85 6.41
CA ASP A 125 3.59 2.95 7.42
C ASP A 125 4.60 3.69 8.31
N SER A 126 4.51 3.49 9.60
CA SER A 126 5.37 4.12 10.62
C SER A 126 6.85 3.88 10.37
N ASP A 127 7.23 2.65 10.03
CA ASP A 127 8.62 2.26 9.77
C ASP A 127 9.18 2.94 8.50
N PHE A 128 8.39 3.01 7.42
CA PHE A 128 8.76 3.73 6.20
C PHE A 128 8.91 5.23 6.44
N LEU A 129 7.97 5.85 7.14
CA LEU A 129 8.04 7.27 7.48
C LEU A 129 9.25 7.57 8.37
N THR A 130 9.56 6.68 9.31
CA THR A 130 10.72 6.81 10.19
C THR A 130 12.03 6.68 9.42
N ALA A 131 12.13 5.70 8.51
CA ALA A 131 13.30 5.55 7.64
C ALA A 131 13.52 6.79 6.78
N LYS A 132 12.46 7.35 6.18
CA LYS A 132 12.53 8.62 5.42
C LYS A 132 13.05 9.77 6.27
N LYS A 133 12.50 9.97 7.48
CA LYS A 133 12.94 11.01 8.41
C LYS A 133 14.44 10.91 8.71
N VAL A 134 14.94 9.69 8.94
CA VAL A 134 16.36 9.46 9.18
C VAL A 134 17.20 9.80 7.95
N ILE A 135 16.79 9.36 6.76
CA ILE A 135 17.48 9.69 5.51
C ILE A 135 17.53 11.21 5.31
N GLU A 136 16.39 11.88 5.46
CA GLU A 136 16.24 13.33 5.30
C GLU A 136 17.00 14.14 6.34
N SER A 137 17.36 13.55 7.48
CA SER A 137 18.22 14.20 8.50
C SER A 137 19.66 14.46 8.03
N GLY A 138 20.11 13.75 6.98
CA GLY A 138 21.47 13.83 6.44
C GLY A 138 22.55 13.16 7.32
N LYS A 139 22.22 12.66 8.52
CA LYS A 139 23.18 12.03 9.44
C LYS A 139 23.89 10.79 8.85
N LEU A 140 23.23 10.09 7.93
CA LEU A 140 23.80 8.93 7.25
C LEU A 140 24.83 9.30 6.16
N GLY A 141 24.88 10.58 5.74
CA GLY A 141 25.65 10.99 4.56
C GLY A 141 25.05 10.45 3.26
N ASP A 142 25.87 10.33 2.21
CA ASP A 142 25.42 9.74 0.94
C ASP A 142 24.94 8.30 1.16
N LEU A 143 23.76 7.99 0.67
CA LEU A 143 23.20 6.65 0.76
C LEU A 143 23.96 5.68 -0.16
N LEU A 144 24.17 4.46 0.32
CA LEU A 144 24.83 3.36 -0.40
C LEU A 144 23.86 2.22 -0.67
N GLU A 145 23.10 1.82 0.35
CA GLU A 145 22.18 0.70 0.27
C GLU A 145 20.99 0.90 1.20
N VAL A 146 19.80 0.52 0.73
CA VAL A 146 18.58 0.43 1.54
C VAL A 146 18.02 -0.97 1.38
N GLU A 147 17.80 -1.66 2.49
CA GLU A 147 17.13 -2.95 2.50
C GLU A 147 15.76 -2.80 3.17
N MET A 148 14.72 -3.28 2.48
CA MET A 148 13.34 -3.32 2.95
C MET A 148 12.88 -4.77 2.99
N HIS A 149 12.40 -5.22 4.16
CA HIS A 149 11.99 -6.61 4.33
C HIS A 149 10.55 -6.68 4.80
N TYR A 150 9.81 -7.65 4.23
CA TYR A 150 8.43 -7.93 4.58
C TYR A 150 8.22 -9.43 4.70
N ASP A 151 8.77 -10.01 5.77
CA ASP A 151 8.90 -11.45 5.94
C ASP A 151 7.74 -12.09 6.71
N TYR A 152 7.42 -13.32 6.34
CA TYR A 152 6.48 -14.17 7.06
C TYR A 152 7.06 -15.57 7.32
N PHE A 153 6.50 -16.24 8.31
CA PHE A 153 6.65 -17.68 8.45
C PHE A 153 5.30 -18.36 8.26
N ARG A 154 5.02 -18.80 7.04
CA ARG A 154 3.76 -19.44 6.63
C ARG A 154 4.05 -20.66 5.74
N PRO A 155 4.72 -21.72 6.27
CA PRO A 155 5.06 -22.90 5.48
C PRO A 155 3.83 -23.72 5.07
N GLN A 156 2.70 -23.55 5.77
CA GLN A 156 1.41 -24.14 5.44
C GLN A 156 0.53 -23.05 4.84
N THR A 157 0.57 -22.93 3.54
CA THR A 157 -0.21 -21.90 2.83
C THR A 157 -1.63 -22.41 2.53
N PRO A 158 -2.62 -21.51 2.44
CA PRO A 158 -4.00 -21.87 2.10
C PRO A 158 -4.09 -22.62 0.76
N GLU A 159 -5.13 -23.42 0.58
CA GLU A 159 -5.41 -24.10 -0.70
C GLU A 159 -5.49 -23.18 -1.91
N SER A 160 -5.95 -21.92 -1.71
CA SER A 160 -5.97 -20.90 -2.77
C SER A 160 -4.60 -20.62 -3.38
N THR A 161 -3.50 -21.01 -2.73
CA THR A 161 -2.14 -20.85 -3.23
C THR A 161 -1.66 -22.05 -4.07
N HIS A 162 -2.46 -23.10 -4.19
CA HIS A 162 -2.11 -24.33 -4.89
C HIS A 162 -2.15 -24.18 -6.42
N THR A 163 -2.76 -23.10 -6.92
CA THR A 163 -2.81 -22.81 -8.35
C THR A 163 -2.10 -21.50 -8.62
N PHE A 164 -1.16 -21.51 -9.54
CA PHE A 164 -0.52 -20.29 -10.00
C PHE A 164 -1.56 -19.43 -10.73
N SER A 165 -1.69 -18.20 -10.29
CA SER A 165 -2.29 -17.13 -11.08
C SER A 165 -1.44 -15.88 -10.95
N PHE A 166 -1.44 -15.05 -11.98
CA PHE A 166 -0.71 -13.78 -11.95
C PHE A 166 -1.05 -12.94 -10.73
N TYR A 167 -2.34 -12.88 -10.40
CA TYR A 167 -2.89 -11.95 -9.42
C TYR A 167 -2.93 -12.52 -8.01
N ASN A 168 -2.99 -13.84 -7.87
CA ASN A 168 -2.92 -14.53 -6.59
C ASN A 168 -1.47 -14.93 -6.30
N SER A 169 -0.56 -13.97 -6.44
CA SER A 169 0.87 -14.15 -6.20
C SER A 169 1.31 -13.32 -5.01
N TYR A 170 2.36 -13.75 -4.35
CA TYR A 170 2.93 -13.02 -3.21
C TYR A 170 3.53 -11.68 -3.64
N LEU A 171 4.13 -11.64 -4.83
CA LEU A 171 4.64 -10.41 -5.42
C LEU A 171 3.52 -9.38 -5.65
N TYR A 172 2.39 -9.78 -6.26
CA TYR A 172 1.25 -8.87 -6.45
C TYR A 172 0.58 -8.47 -5.13
N GLY A 173 0.40 -9.42 -4.21
CA GLY A 173 -0.30 -9.19 -2.95
C GLY A 173 0.48 -8.36 -1.93
N HIS A 174 1.80 -8.52 -1.87
CA HIS A 174 2.68 -7.86 -0.89
C HIS A 174 3.76 -7.00 -1.54
N GLY A 175 4.40 -7.47 -2.61
CA GLY A 175 5.43 -6.72 -3.31
C GLY A 175 4.93 -5.38 -3.86
N CYS A 176 3.65 -5.30 -4.23
CA CYS A 176 3.05 -4.04 -4.69
C CYS A 176 3.20 -2.89 -3.68
N HIS A 177 3.24 -3.18 -2.39
CA HIS A 177 3.43 -2.17 -1.35
C HIS A 177 4.88 -1.67 -1.28
N THR A 178 5.83 -2.59 -1.17
CA THR A 178 7.27 -2.23 -1.05
C THR A 178 7.81 -1.63 -2.34
N ILE A 179 7.38 -2.11 -3.50
CA ILE A 179 7.71 -1.52 -4.80
C ILE A 179 7.18 -0.07 -4.88
N ASP A 180 5.92 0.15 -4.46
CA ASP A 180 5.34 1.50 -4.43
C ASP A 180 6.10 2.43 -3.47
N GLN A 181 6.47 1.95 -2.28
CA GLN A 181 7.30 2.72 -1.33
C GLN A 181 8.62 3.14 -1.97
N VAL A 182 9.33 2.22 -2.66
CA VAL A 182 10.59 2.53 -3.38
C VAL A 182 10.36 3.60 -4.43
N ILE A 183 9.39 3.40 -5.33
CA ILE A 183 9.10 4.35 -6.42
C ILE A 183 8.66 5.71 -5.87
N SER A 184 7.89 5.73 -4.79
CA SER A 184 7.37 6.97 -4.21
C SER A 184 8.45 7.89 -3.66
N TYR A 185 9.56 7.32 -3.19
CA TYR A 185 10.63 8.07 -2.54
C TYR A 185 11.89 8.20 -3.39
N PHE A 186 12.31 7.10 -4.03
CA PHE A 186 13.54 7.09 -4.83
C PHE A 186 13.27 7.34 -6.33
N GLY A 187 12.01 7.29 -6.76
CA GLY A 187 11.64 7.48 -8.17
C GLY A 187 11.90 6.24 -9.05
N LYS A 188 12.04 6.50 -10.36
CA LYS A 188 12.28 5.44 -11.34
C LYS A 188 13.74 4.97 -11.26
N PRO A 189 14.01 3.66 -11.08
CA PRO A 189 15.36 3.11 -11.09
C PRO A 189 15.97 3.08 -12.50
N ASP A 190 17.30 3.04 -12.58
CA ASP A 190 18.03 2.84 -13.82
C ASP A 190 17.95 1.37 -14.31
N ASN A 191 17.93 0.43 -13.36
CA ASN A 191 17.82 -1.00 -13.63
C ASN A 191 17.19 -1.73 -12.43
N ILE A 192 16.62 -2.92 -12.68
CA ILE A 192 16.08 -3.80 -11.63
C ILE A 192 16.56 -5.23 -11.89
N HIS A 193 17.12 -5.86 -10.86
CA HIS A 193 17.34 -7.30 -10.85
C HIS A 193 16.19 -8.00 -10.14
N TYR A 194 15.72 -9.12 -10.69
CA TYR A 194 14.58 -9.87 -10.18
C TYR A 194 14.99 -11.29 -9.79
N ASP A 195 14.70 -11.69 -8.56
CA ASP A 195 14.71 -13.08 -8.10
C ASP A 195 13.36 -13.41 -7.48
N VAL A 196 12.47 -14.02 -8.27
CA VAL A 196 11.11 -14.40 -7.90
C VAL A 196 10.97 -15.91 -8.00
N ARG A 197 10.53 -16.58 -6.92
CA ARG A 197 10.57 -18.05 -6.83
C ARG A 197 9.27 -18.65 -6.30
N GLN A 198 9.05 -19.93 -6.68
CA GLN A 198 7.99 -20.82 -6.21
C GLN A 198 8.59 -21.91 -5.30
N LEU A 199 8.99 -21.56 -4.08
CA LEU A 199 9.64 -22.48 -3.13
C LEU A 199 8.66 -23.51 -2.56
N LEU A 200 7.37 -23.24 -2.57
CA LEU A 200 6.30 -24.17 -2.20
C LEU A 200 6.07 -25.28 -3.21
N GLY A 201 6.60 -25.15 -4.41
CA GLY A 201 6.54 -26.14 -5.49
C GLY A 201 6.02 -25.57 -6.81
N THR A 202 6.31 -26.29 -7.89
CA THR A 202 5.95 -25.90 -9.26
C THR A 202 4.44 -25.77 -9.42
N GLY A 203 4.00 -24.73 -10.11
CA GLY A 203 2.58 -24.45 -10.38
C GLY A 203 1.82 -23.82 -9.24
N ARG A 204 2.49 -23.56 -8.10
CA ARG A 204 1.93 -22.80 -6.99
C ARG A 204 2.20 -21.30 -7.16
N MET A 205 1.56 -20.45 -6.32
CA MET A 205 1.90 -19.04 -6.30
C MET A 205 3.39 -18.84 -5.98
N ASN A 206 3.96 -17.71 -6.41
CA ASN A 206 5.26 -17.34 -5.87
C ASN A 206 5.13 -17.01 -4.38
N ASP A 207 6.18 -17.32 -3.61
CA ASP A 207 6.23 -17.19 -2.16
C ASP A 207 7.54 -16.55 -1.67
N TYR A 208 8.36 -16.17 -2.62
CA TYR A 208 9.64 -15.48 -2.42
C TYR A 208 9.85 -14.46 -3.51
N PHE A 209 10.32 -13.29 -3.14
CA PHE A 209 10.90 -12.32 -4.06
C PHE A 209 12.05 -11.55 -3.42
N ASP A 210 13.03 -11.21 -4.24
CA ASP A 210 14.16 -10.33 -3.96
C ASP A 210 14.36 -9.46 -5.20
N LEU A 211 14.04 -8.17 -5.09
CA LEU A 211 14.18 -7.21 -6.16
C LEU A 211 15.22 -6.16 -5.75
N ASP A 212 16.29 -6.02 -6.54
CA ASP A 212 17.29 -4.98 -6.36
C ASP A 212 17.08 -3.86 -7.38
N PHE A 213 16.79 -2.67 -6.89
CA PHE A 213 16.62 -1.45 -7.66
C PHE A 213 17.93 -0.67 -7.64
N TYR A 214 18.48 -0.34 -8.80
CA TYR A 214 19.74 0.36 -8.95
C TYR A 214 19.51 1.81 -9.40
N TYR A 215 20.18 2.76 -8.70
CA TYR A 215 20.15 4.20 -8.95
C TYR A 215 21.59 4.71 -8.86
N ASP A 216 22.30 5.00 -9.95
CA ASP A 216 23.70 5.44 -9.96
C ASP A 216 24.55 4.75 -8.85
N LYS A 217 24.64 5.33 -7.65
CA LYS A 217 25.43 4.82 -6.51
C LYS A 217 24.61 4.15 -5.42
N LEU A 218 23.27 4.21 -5.51
CA LEU A 218 22.37 3.65 -4.50
C LEU A 218 21.77 2.33 -5.00
N LYS A 219 21.78 1.32 -4.16
CA LYS A 219 20.97 0.12 -4.33
C LYS A 219 19.84 0.11 -3.31
N VAL A 220 18.60 -0.12 -3.75
CA VAL A 220 17.45 -0.34 -2.88
C VAL A 220 16.94 -1.76 -3.11
N SER A 221 16.93 -2.58 -2.07
CA SER A 221 16.47 -3.97 -2.13
C SER A 221 15.14 -4.13 -1.44
N VAL A 222 14.17 -4.78 -2.09
CA VAL A 222 12.92 -5.22 -1.45
C VAL A 222 12.87 -6.73 -1.43
N LYS A 223 12.76 -7.32 -0.24
CA LYS A 223 12.89 -8.77 -0.05
C LYS A 223 11.77 -9.30 0.82
N SER A 224 11.18 -10.41 0.42
CA SER A 224 10.13 -11.05 1.19
C SER A 224 10.10 -12.55 0.96
N SER A 225 9.74 -13.29 2.01
CA SER A 225 9.63 -14.75 1.95
C SER A 225 8.59 -15.27 2.95
N PHE A 226 7.91 -16.37 2.58
CA PHE A 226 7.04 -17.12 3.51
C PHE A 226 7.80 -18.08 4.43
N PHE A 227 9.12 -18.19 4.28
CA PHE A 227 9.94 -19.17 5.02
C PHE A 227 10.92 -18.51 6.00
N ARG A 228 10.63 -17.32 6.51
CA ARG A 228 11.46 -16.63 7.52
C ARG A 228 10.92 -16.84 8.93
N LEU A 229 11.40 -17.88 9.60
CA LEU A 229 11.04 -18.16 10.99
C LEU A 229 11.43 -17.01 11.93
N LYS A 230 12.57 -16.36 11.66
CA LYS A 230 12.98 -15.09 12.29
C LYS A 230 12.98 -14.00 11.23
N GLN A 231 12.12 -13.02 11.42
CA GLN A 231 12.02 -11.88 10.53
C GLN A 231 13.31 -11.06 10.53
N ARG A 232 13.68 -10.55 9.35
CA ARG A 232 14.74 -9.53 9.22
C ARG A 232 14.22 -8.18 9.69
N PRO A 233 15.10 -7.19 10.00
CA PRO A 233 14.67 -5.82 10.23
C PRO A 233 13.79 -5.31 9.08
N SER A 234 12.71 -4.57 9.38
CA SER A 234 11.86 -4.00 8.32
C SER A 234 12.64 -3.06 7.40
N PHE A 235 13.54 -2.28 7.98
CA PHE A 235 14.45 -1.39 7.25
C PHE A 235 15.88 -1.48 7.76
N ILE A 236 16.84 -1.52 6.83
CA ILE A 236 18.25 -1.24 7.06
C ILE A 236 18.68 -0.19 6.04
N VAL A 237 19.21 0.94 6.49
CA VAL A 237 19.66 2.03 5.62
C VAL A 237 21.14 2.29 5.87
N TYR A 238 21.99 2.03 4.89
CA TYR A 238 23.42 2.27 4.94
C TYR A 238 23.78 3.54 4.19
N GLY A 239 24.49 4.42 4.85
CA GLY A 239 25.12 5.59 4.25
C GLY A 239 26.62 5.62 4.55
N LYS A 240 27.34 6.55 3.93
CA LYS A 240 28.80 6.69 4.13
C LYS A 240 29.20 7.04 5.56
N LYS A 241 28.30 7.65 6.34
CA LYS A 241 28.56 8.11 7.70
C LYS A 241 27.86 7.29 8.78
N GLY A 242 26.97 6.34 8.41
CA GLY A 242 26.24 5.60 9.43
C GLY A 242 25.26 4.58 8.87
N VAL A 243 24.52 3.97 9.79
CA VAL A 243 23.49 2.98 9.50
C VAL A 243 22.25 3.24 10.36
N PHE A 244 21.07 3.04 9.79
CA PHE A 244 19.81 3.00 10.54
C PHE A 244 19.20 1.61 10.43
N VAL A 245 18.74 1.06 11.55
CA VAL A 245 18.08 -0.25 11.62
C VAL A 245 16.74 -0.11 12.33
N LYS A 246 15.65 -0.43 11.66
CA LYS A 246 14.30 -0.56 12.22
C LYS A 246 13.93 -2.04 12.22
N GLN A 247 13.79 -2.62 13.41
CA GLN A 247 13.55 -4.06 13.55
C GLN A 247 12.12 -4.46 13.23
N THR A 248 11.15 -3.62 13.60
CA THR A 248 9.72 -3.94 13.52
C THR A 248 9.05 -3.21 12.36
N GLU A 249 8.04 -3.85 11.80
CA GLU A 249 7.10 -3.27 10.84
C GLU A 249 6.15 -2.27 11.52
N ASP A 250 5.24 -1.71 10.74
CA ASP A 250 4.23 -0.75 11.20
C ASP A 250 3.26 -1.36 12.22
N ARG A 251 3.11 -0.69 13.36
CA ARG A 251 2.23 -1.13 14.44
C ARG A 251 0.74 -1.00 14.11
N GLN A 252 0.36 -0.13 13.17
CA GLN A 252 -1.02 -0.07 12.69
C GLN A 252 -1.51 -1.42 12.19
N GLU A 253 -0.68 -2.11 11.40
CA GLU A 253 -1.02 -3.42 10.83
C GLU A 253 -1.25 -4.47 11.92
N GLU A 254 -0.44 -4.46 12.98
CA GLU A 254 -0.61 -5.33 14.13
C GLU A 254 -1.93 -5.04 14.85
N HIS A 255 -2.21 -3.77 15.16
CA HIS A 255 -3.43 -3.33 15.81
C HIS A 255 -4.67 -3.68 14.96
N LEU A 256 -4.64 -3.41 13.67
CA LEU A 256 -5.75 -3.73 12.76
C LEU A 256 -6.03 -5.23 12.70
N LYS A 257 -5.01 -6.09 12.75
CA LYS A 257 -5.20 -7.55 12.83
C LYS A 257 -5.94 -7.99 14.09
N LEU A 258 -5.78 -7.26 15.18
CA LEU A 258 -6.46 -7.49 16.47
C LEU A 258 -7.79 -6.73 16.58
N PHE A 259 -8.25 -6.04 15.53
CA PHE A 259 -9.41 -5.16 15.56
C PHE A 259 -9.31 -4.00 16.57
N TYR A 260 -8.09 -3.63 16.93
CA TYR A 260 -7.82 -2.41 17.67
C TYR A 260 -7.75 -1.24 16.66
N MET A 261 -8.77 -0.37 16.66
CA MET A 261 -9.07 0.54 15.56
C MET A 261 -8.59 1.97 15.81
N PRO A 262 -8.49 2.83 14.77
CA PRO A 262 -7.92 4.20 14.83
C PRO A 262 -8.58 5.17 15.80
N HIS A 263 -9.73 4.86 16.37
CA HIS A 263 -10.39 5.71 17.39
C HIS A 263 -9.73 5.65 18.78
N HIS A 264 -8.75 4.76 18.99
CA HIS A 264 -7.97 4.70 20.22
C HIS A 264 -6.75 5.64 20.14
N ASP A 265 -6.48 6.37 21.21
CA ASP A 265 -5.44 7.42 21.26
C ASP A 265 -4.02 6.87 21.02
N ASP A 266 -3.78 5.61 21.36
CA ASP A 266 -2.48 4.93 21.19
C ASP A 266 -2.42 4.02 19.96
N PHE A 267 -3.43 4.11 19.06
CA PHE A 267 -3.45 3.32 17.83
C PHE A 267 -2.23 3.62 16.96
N GLY A 268 -1.52 2.57 16.55
CA GLY A 268 -0.37 2.67 15.64
C GLY A 268 0.89 3.28 16.28
N ILE A 269 0.86 3.65 17.56
CA ILE A 269 2.02 4.23 18.25
C ILE A 269 2.98 3.13 18.69
N ASP A 270 4.23 3.23 18.23
CA ASP A 270 5.31 2.33 18.66
C ASP A 270 5.67 2.49 20.12
N LEU A 271 5.98 1.40 20.79
CA LEU A 271 6.61 1.42 22.11
C LEU A 271 8.13 1.67 21.98
N PRO A 272 8.82 2.15 23.02
CA PRO A 272 10.26 2.44 22.95
C PRO A 272 11.13 1.26 22.51
N GLU A 273 10.75 0.02 22.83
CA GLU A 273 11.43 -1.20 22.39
C GLU A 273 11.37 -1.42 20.86
N HIS A 274 10.38 -0.82 20.20
CA HIS A 274 10.20 -0.89 18.74
C HIS A 274 10.95 0.21 17.98
N TYR A 275 11.51 1.21 18.68
CA TYR A 275 12.23 2.30 18.02
C TYR A 275 13.46 1.80 17.26
N GLY A 276 13.67 2.35 16.07
CA GLY A 276 14.87 2.12 15.28
C GLY A 276 16.12 2.63 15.98
N THR A 277 17.27 2.11 15.59
CA THR A 277 18.57 2.54 16.07
C THR A 277 19.32 3.23 14.94
N LEU A 278 19.75 4.46 15.15
CA LEU A 278 20.63 5.23 14.28
C LEU A 278 22.03 5.25 14.88
N THR A 279 23.01 4.75 14.12
CA THR A 279 24.42 4.75 14.47
C THR A 279 25.16 5.55 13.41
N TYR A 280 25.93 6.56 13.79
CA TYR A 280 26.63 7.42 12.82
C TYR A 280 27.90 8.06 13.40
N ILE A 281 28.78 8.51 12.52
CA ILE A 281 29.93 9.35 12.83
C ILE A 281 29.60 10.79 12.41
N ASP A 282 29.73 11.73 13.31
CA ASP A 282 29.45 13.13 13.02
C ASP A 282 30.61 13.85 12.31
N GLU A 283 30.50 15.15 12.10
CA GLU A 283 31.50 15.97 11.41
C GLU A 283 32.82 16.10 12.16
N ASN A 284 32.82 15.90 13.50
CA ASN A 284 34.00 15.90 14.33
C ASN A 284 34.71 14.55 14.40
N GLY A 285 34.09 13.52 13.87
CA GLY A 285 34.56 12.13 13.95
C GLY A 285 34.05 11.38 15.17
N ASP A 286 33.11 11.94 15.92
CA ASP A 286 32.57 11.35 17.14
C ASP A 286 31.49 10.30 16.77
N TYR A 287 31.55 9.16 17.48
CA TYR A 287 30.56 8.06 17.32
C TYR A 287 29.30 8.35 18.12
N HIS A 288 28.15 8.15 17.47
CA HIS A 288 26.83 8.28 18.07
C HIS A 288 25.99 7.03 17.83
N GLU A 289 25.24 6.64 18.85
CA GLU A 289 24.19 5.62 18.75
C GLU A 289 22.95 6.10 19.50
N GLU A 290 21.82 6.23 18.82
CA GLU A 290 20.60 6.77 19.39
C GLU A 290 19.35 6.03 18.96
N LYS A 291 18.33 5.96 19.82
CA LYS A 291 17.01 5.49 19.45
C LYS A 291 16.23 6.59 18.73
N VAL A 292 15.66 6.25 17.60
CA VAL A 292 14.82 7.14 16.82
C VAL A 292 13.36 6.87 17.14
N VAL A 293 12.68 7.85 17.70
CA VAL A 293 11.23 7.79 17.93
C VAL A 293 10.53 7.63 16.59
N SER A 294 9.71 6.58 16.48
CA SER A 294 9.00 6.28 15.25
C SER A 294 7.99 7.36 14.90
N GLU A 295 7.86 7.64 13.60
CA GLU A 295 6.75 8.44 13.09
C GLU A 295 5.42 7.69 13.28
N VAL A 296 4.34 8.42 13.42
CA VAL A 296 3.00 7.83 13.53
C VAL A 296 2.43 7.59 12.13
N GLY A 297 2.14 6.34 11.84
CA GLY A 297 1.46 5.94 10.62
C GLY A 297 -0.03 6.30 10.65
N ASP A 298 -0.61 6.56 9.47
CA ASP A 298 -2.06 6.80 9.33
C ASP A 298 -2.50 6.54 7.89
N TYR A 299 -3.16 5.42 7.65
CA TYR A 299 -3.69 5.04 6.33
C TYR A 299 -4.77 5.99 5.81
N GLY A 300 -5.41 6.73 6.68
CA GLY A 300 -6.38 7.76 6.29
C GLY A 300 -5.77 8.93 5.52
N ARG A 301 -4.46 9.13 5.57
CA ARG A 301 -3.77 10.15 4.75
C ARG A 301 -3.94 9.92 3.25
N VAL A 302 -4.24 8.70 2.80
CA VAL A 302 -4.63 8.45 1.40
C VAL A 302 -5.90 9.21 1.07
N TYR A 303 -6.89 9.17 1.97
CA TYR A 303 -8.16 9.88 1.79
C TYR A 303 -8.00 11.39 1.87
N ASP A 304 -7.10 11.87 2.73
CA ASP A 304 -6.76 13.30 2.81
C ASP A 304 -6.16 13.79 1.47
N GLY A 305 -5.28 12.99 0.85
CA GLY A 305 -4.73 13.27 -0.47
C GLY A 305 -5.78 13.27 -1.58
N VAL A 306 -6.67 12.28 -1.58
CA VAL A 306 -7.78 12.18 -2.55
C VAL A 306 -8.77 13.34 -2.38
N TYR A 307 -9.12 13.68 -1.13
CA TYR A 307 -9.95 14.84 -0.83
C TYR A 307 -9.34 16.13 -1.40
N ASN A 308 -8.05 16.36 -1.16
CA ASN A 308 -7.36 17.54 -1.65
C ASN A 308 -7.31 17.59 -3.18
N ALA A 309 -7.10 16.46 -3.85
CA ALA A 309 -7.12 16.40 -5.31
C ALA A 309 -8.51 16.71 -5.89
N ILE A 310 -9.57 16.15 -5.30
CA ILE A 310 -10.94 16.30 -5.81
C ILE A 310 -11.54 17.67 -5.45
N VAL A 311 -11.41 18.11 -4.20
CA VAL A 311 -12.13 19.28 -3.67
C VAL A 311 -11.30 20.55 -3.80
N ASN A 312 -9.99 20.47 -3.61
CA ASN A 312 -9.09 21.62 -3.59
C ASN A 312 -8.28 21.77 -4.89
N GLY A 313 -8.40 20.83 -5.84
CA GLY A 313 -7.66 20.87 -7.10
C GLY A 313 -6.15 20.68 -6.94
N ALA A 314 -5.71 20.08 -5.85
CA ALA A 314 -4.29 19.78 -5.61
C ALA A 314 -3.81 18.62 -6.51
N ASP A 315 -2.50 18.54 -6.70
CA ASP A 315 -1.89 17.39 -7.37
C ASP A 315 -2.16 16.10 -6.59
N LYS A 316 -2.34 15.00 -7.32
CA LYS A 316 -2.51 13.69 -6.69
C LYS A 316 -1.24 13.31 -5.92
N GLN A 317 -1.43 12.85 -4.68
CA GLN A 317 -0.35 12.39 -3.83
C GLN A 317 0.29 11.09 -4.36
N ILE A 318 -0.54 10.22 -4.95
CA ILE A 318 -0.11 8.99 -5.62
C ILE A 318 -0.30 9.24 -7.12
N LYS A 319 0.82 9.42 -7.81
CA LYS A 319 0.83 9.82 -9.21
C LYS A 319 0.61 8.62 -10.13
N ASP A 320 0.00 8.87 -11.30
CA ASP A 320 -0.31 7.84 -12.28
C ASP A 320 0.93 7.13 -12.77
N GLU A 321 1.97 7.88 -13.09
CA GLU A 321 3.24 7.32 -13.58
C GLU A 321 3.91 6.41 -12.54
N GLN A 322 3.73 6.66 -11.25
CA GLN A 322 4.24 5.79 -10.19
C GLN A 322 3.46 4.46 -10.14
N THR A 323 2.14 4.53 -10.24
CA THR A 323 1.28 3.34 -10.29
C THR A 323 1.56 2.51 -11.54
N LEU A 324 1.70 3.15 -12.71
CA LEU A 324 2.02 2.46 -13.96
C LEU A 324 3.39 1.77 -13.93
N LEU A 325 4.39 2.44 -13.35
CA LEU A 325 5.72 1.84 -13.15
C LEU A 325 5.67 0.66 -12.17
N ALA A 326 4.90 0.77 -11.09
CA ALA A 326 4.72 -0.35 -10.15
C ALA A 326 4.06 -1.56 -10.83
N MET A 327 3.02 -1.34 -11.66
CA MET A 327 2.37 -2.41 -12.43
C MET A 327 3.35 -3.06 -13.42
N GLU A 328 4.16 -2.29 -14.13
CA GLU A 328 5.18 -2.80 -15.04
C GLU A 328 6.20 -3.71 -14.33
N ILE A 329 6.65 -3.30 -13.14
CA ILE A 329 7.60 -4.07 -12.33
C ILE A 329 6.96 -5.37 -11.84
N LEU A 330 5.72 -5.34 -11.40
CA LEU A 330 4.97 -6.51 -10.96
C LEU A 330 4.82 -7.52 -12.10
N GLU A 331 4.38 -7.08 -13.28
CA GLU A 331 4.24 -7.95 -14.46
C GLU A 331 5.57 -8.58 -14.88
N GLN A 332 6.63 -7.79 -14.91
CA GLN A 332 7.96 -8.29 -15.26
C GLN A 332 8.45 -9.32 -14.24
N GLY A 333 8.26 -9.07 -12.95
CA GLY A 333 8.65 -9.99 -11.88
C GLY A 333 7.94 -11.34 -11.98
N ILE A 334 6.64 -11.35 -12.31
CA ILE A 334 5.90 -12.60 -12.50
C ILE A 334 6.33 -13.35 -13.76
N LYS A 335 6.63 -12.66 -14.86
CA LYS A 335 7.15 -13.29 -16.09
C LYS A 335 8.48 -13.99 -15.85
N LEU A 336 9.28 -13.51 -14.90
CA LEU A 336 10.58 -14.05 -14.54
C LEU A 336 10.54 -15.04 -13.36
N CYS A 337 9.36 -15.38 -12.85
CA CYS A 337 9.17 -16.32 -11.74
C CYS A 337 9.68 -17.72 -12.09
N LYS A 338 10.45 -18.34 -11.18
CA LYS A 338 11.08 -19.65 -11.32
C LYS A 338 10.54 -20.66 -10.31
#